data_89040625dfcffbc8b3a97c7673a7226e
#
_entry.id   89040625dfcffbc8b3a97c7673a7226e
#
_cell.length_a   1.000
_cell.length_b   1.000
_cell.length_c   1.000
_cell.angle_alpha   90.00
_cell.angle_beta   90.00
_cell.angle_gamma   90.00
#
_symmetry.space_group_name_H-M   'P 1'
#
loop_
_entity.id
_entity.type
_entity.pdbx_description
1 polymer ?
#
loop_
_entity_poly.entity_id
_entity_poly.type
_entity_poly.pdbx_seq_one_letter_code
_entity_poly.pdbx_strand_id
1 'polypeptide(L)'
;MGRFSLIFFTALTLFLFFSDPVQAAILPRFRKSSGKSGGVVSSGVGISARLRGDRKALNLYLSNLSKAKSVTYTLIYQTNGKDEGVSGSVDSSAGNNTSRELLFGTCSSGVCRYHQNLSSMKVEVITELLNGRKTMRRFRVRV
;
A
#
# COMPACT_ATOMS: atom_id res chain seq x y z
N MET A 1 44.04 5.24 -54.88
CA MET A 1 43.36 4.43 -53.84
C MET A 1 43.75 4.86 -52.42
N GLY A 2 44.06 6.10 -52.13
CA GLY A 2 44.57 6.53 -50.81
C GLY A 2 43.75 7.58 -50.05
N ARG A 3 42.76 8.21 -50.69
CA ARG A 3 42.04 9.36 -50.08
C ARG A 3 40.74 8.98 -49.38
N PHE A 4 40.13 7.86 -49.70
CA PHE A 4 38.90 7.35 -49.06
C PHE A 4 39.13 6.65 -47.71
N SER A 5 40.33 6.08 -47.51
CA SER A 5 40.68 5.39 -46.27
C SER A 5 40.90 6.38 -45.07
N LEU A 6 41.39 7.61 -45.35
CA LEU A 6 41.65 8.59 -44.30
C LEU A 6 40.39 9.19 -43.72
N ILE A 7 39.36 9.38 -44.55
CA ILE A 7 38.04 9.94 -44.11
C ILE A 7 37.26 8.97 -43.24
N PHE A 8 37.41 7.64 -43.50
CA PHE A 8 36.74 6.62 -42.69
C PHE A 8 37.33 6.50 -41.28
N PHE A 9 38.65 6.70 -41.14
CA PHE A 9 39.32 6.68 -39.85
C PHE A 9 39.00 7.89 -38.97
N THR A 10 38.83 9.08 -39.55
CA THR A 10 38.45 10.27 -38.79
C THR A 10 37.02 10.31 -38.35
N ALA A 11 36.09 9.66 -39.10
CA ALA A 11 34.68 9.54 -38.68
C ALA A 11 34.50 8.53 -37.53
N LEU A 12 35.33 7.48 -37.43
CA LEU A 12 35.25 6.49 -36.38
C LEU A 12 35.78 7.00 -35.03
N THR A 13 36.76 7.91 -35.04
CA THR A 13 37.32 8.46 -33.80
C THR A 13 36.44 9.55 -33.15
N LEU A 14 35.54 10.18 -33.92
CA LEU A 14 34.63 11.20 -33.37
C LEU A 14 33.45 10.61 -32.58
N PHE A 15 33.15 9.31 -32.76
CA PHE A 15 32.02 8.65 -32.07
C PHE A 15 32.33 8.19 -30.66
N LEU A 16 33.60 8.20 -30.23
CA LEU A 16 34.03 7.68 -28.92
C LEU A 16 34.00 8.72 -27.77
N PHE A 17 33.66 9.98 -28.05
CA PHE A 17 33.69 11.06 -27.03
C PHE A 17 32.34 11.48 -26.48
N PHE A 18 31.22 10.89 -26.93
CA PHE A 18 29.91 11.11 -26.33
C PHE A 18 29.52 10.01 -25.36
N SER A 19 30.37 9.78 -24.37
CA SER A 19 29.98 9.01 -23.19
C SER A 19 29.46 9.98 -22.17
N ASP A 20 28.14 10.25 -22.17
CA ASP A 20 27.50 10.96 -21.09
C ASP A 20 27.70 10.17 -19.79
N PRO A 21 28.25 10.76 -18.72
CA PRO A 21 28.32 10.09 -17.44
C PRO A 21 26.89 9.89 -16.94
N VAL A 22 26.44 8.65 -16.94
CA VAL A 22 25.19 8.25 -16.26
C VAL A 22 25.39 8.56 -14.78
N GLN A 23 24.90 9.71 -14.35
CA GLN A 23 24.79 10.01 -12.92
C GLN A 23 23.73 9.06 -12.34
N ALA A 24 24.20 8.03 -11.65
CA ALA A 24 23.34 7.21 -10.81
C ALA A 24 22.75 8.13 -9.73
N ALA A 25 21.48 8.51 -9.90
CA ALA A 25 20.73 9.22 -8.88
C ALA A 25 20.70 8.33 -7.64
N ILE A 26 21.42 8.73 -6.61
CA ILE A 26 21.39 8.07 -5.31
C ILE A 26 19.99 8.29 -4.76
N LEU A 27 19.16 7.26 -4.85
CA LEU A 27 17.84 7.24 -4.20
C LEU A 27 18.03 7.55 -2.72
N PRO A 28 17.31 8.51 -2.16
CA PRO A 28 17.42 8.84 -0.75
C PRO A 28 17.11 7.57 0.06
N ARG A 29 18.12 7.06 0.77
CA ARG A 29 17.96 5.99 1.76
C ARG A 29 16.93 6.46 2.76
N PHE A 30 15.75 5.86 2.76
CA PHE A 30 14.78 6.02 3.83
C PHE A 30 15.46 5.60 5.13
N ARG A 31 15.90 6.59 5.90
CA ARG A 31 16.45 6.40 7.23
C ARG A 31 15.33 5.79 8.07
N LYS A 32 15.50 4.54 8.46
CA LYS A 32 14.61 3.86 9.40
C LYS A 32 14.71 4.65 10.71
N SER A 33 13.78 5.58 10.89
CA SER A 33 13.65 6.34 12.12
C SER A 33 13.25 5.34 13.20
N SER A 34 14.21 4.97 14.06
CA SER A 34 13.90 4.42 15.38
C SER A 34 13.40 5.60 16.21
N GLY A 35 12.17 6.01 15.97
CA GLY A 35 11.55 7.11 16.66
C GLY A 35 10.95 6.62 17.95
N LYS A 36 11.44 7.17 19.07
CA LYS A 36 10.68 7.37 20.31
C LYS A 36 9.24 7.72 19.95
N SER A 37 8.26 7.05 20.58
CA SER A 37 6.84 7.38 20.46
C SER A 37 6.57 8.73 21.14
N GLY A 38 6.99 9.81 20.52
CA GLY A 38 6.40 11.11 20.71
C GLY A 38 5.10 11.11 19.92
N GLY A 39 3.97 11.31 20.58
CA GLY A 39 2.67 11.33 19.95
C GLY A 39 2.63 12.35 18.82
N VAL A 40 2.86 11.91 17.60
CA VAL A 40 2.52 12.67 16.42
C VAL A 40 1.00 12.73 16.44
N VAL A 41 0.46 13.89 16.78
CA VAL A 41 -0.96 14.19 16.60
C VAL A 41 -1.21 14.06 15.10
N SER A 42 -1.62 12.87 14.67
CA SER A 42 -1.96 12.63 13.27
C SER A 42 -3.19 13.47 12.99
N SER A 43 -3.05 14.50 12.16
CA SER A 43 -4.12 15.41 11.77
C SER A 43 -5.23 14.72 10.94
N GLY A 44 -5.25 13.42 10.88
CA GLY A 44 -6.16 12.61 10.08
C GLY A 44 -6.82 11.47 10.84
N VAL A 45 -7.49 10.59 10.11
CA VAL A 45 -8.11 9.37 10.63
C VAL A 45 -7.02 8.40 11.11
N GLY A 46 -7.19 7.88 12.32
CA GLY A 46 -6.37 6.81 12.86
C GLY A 46 -6.81 5.47 12.29
N ILE A 47 -5.85 4.67 11.81
CA ILE A 47 -6.13 3.37 11.18
C ILE A 47 -5.21 2.33 11.80
N SER A 48 -5.77 1.22 12.29
CA SER A 48 -5.05 0.06 12.79
C SER A 48 -5.69 -1.22 12.27
N ALA A 49 -4.89 -2.12 11.73
CA ALA A 49 -5.32 -3.42 11.24
C ALA A 49 -4.63 -4.52 12.04
N ARG A 50 -5.40 -5.46 12.60
CA ARG A 50 -4.89 -6.56 13.42
C ARG A 50 -5.55 -7.87 13.01
N LEU A 51 -4.73 -8.89 12.80
CA LEU A 51 -5.22 -10.25 12.59
C LEU A 51 -5.92 -10.74 13.85
N ARG A 52 -7.12 -11.34 13.72
CA ARG A 52 -7.83 -11.98 14.82
C ARG A 52 -7.06 -13.23 15.27
N GLY A 53 -7.10 -13.54 16.56
CA GLY A 53 -6.30 -14.63 17.15
C GLY A 53 -6.55 -16.00 16.53
N ASP A 54 -7.76 -16.27 16.05
CA ASP A 54 -8.12 -17.51 15.35
C ASP A 54 -7.74 -17.51 13.86
N ARG A 55 -7.15 -16.41 13.36
CA ARG A 55 -6.75 -16.21 11.96
C ARG A 55 -7.89 -16.32 10.93
N LYS A 56 -9.15 -16.18 11.35
CA LYS A 56 -10.33 -16.26 10.48
C LYS A 56 -10.84 -14.89 10.03
N ALA A 57 -10.32 -13.81 10.60
CA ALA A 57 -10.69 -12.44 10.28
C ALA A 57 -9.55 -11.45 10.54
N LEU A 58 -9.67 -10.28 9.95
CA LEU A 58 -8.89 -9.10 10.27
C LEU A 58 -9.81 -8.08 10.94
N ASN A 59 -9.38 -7.53 12.08
CA ASN A 59 -10.05 -6.42 12.73
C ASN A 59 -9.41 -5.11 12.26
N LEU A 60 -10.21 -4.28 11.60
CA LEU A 60 -9.84 -2.95 11.16
C LEU A 60 -10.46 -1.93 12.12
N TYR A 61 -9.61 -1.19 12.84
CA TYR A 61 -10.01 -0.12 13.77
C TYR A 61 -9.80 1.23 13.12
N LEU A 62 -10.82 2.06 13.15
CA LEU A 62 -10.83 3.41 12.60
C LEU A 62 -11.18 4.39 13.72
N SER A 63 -10.44 5.50 13.83
CA SER A 63 -10.66 6.54 14.83
C SER A 63 -10.57 7.93 14.21
N ASN A 64 -11.18 8.92 14.88
CA ASN A 64 -11.28 10.30 14.39
C ASN A 64 -12.02 10.41 13.03
N LEU A 65 -13.08 9.62 12.84
CA LEU A 65 -13.89 9.63 11.61
C LEU A 65 -14.59 10.97 11.38
N SER A 66 -14.79 11.78 12.42
CA SER A 66 -15.31 13.16 12.30
C SER A 66 -14.45 14.07 11.39
N LYS A 67 -13.19 13.68 11.10
CA LYS A 67 -12.29 14.41 10.19
C LYS A 67 -12.41 13.95 8.73
N ALA A 68 -13.11 12.87 8.48
CA ALA A 68 -13.26 12.26 7.15
C ALA A 68 -14.69 12.44 6.62
N LYS A 69 -14.79 12.65 5.32
CA LYS A 69 -16.02 12.51 4.57
C LYS A 69 -16.36 11.04 4.37
N SER A 70 -15.35 10.24 4.03
CA SER A 70 -15.47 8.79 3.86
C SER A 70 -14.13 8.08 4.05
N VAL A 71 -14.19 6.83 4.47
CA VAL A 71 -13.05 5.90 4.53
C VAL A 71 -13.44 4.63 3.80
N THR A 72 -12.76 4.34 2.70
CA THR A 72 -12.91 3.10 1.95
C THR A 72 -11.75 2.17 2.26
N TYR A 73 -12.04 0.91 2.51
CA TYR A 73 -11.02 -0.10 2.79
C TYR A 73 -11.19 -1.31 1.87
N THR A 74 -10.05 -1.90 1.52
CA THR A 74 -9.99 -3.14 0.73
C THR A 74 -8.95 -4.06 1.36
N LEU A 75 -9.39 -5.24 1.79
CA LEU A 75 -8.53 -6.34 2.19
C LEU A 75 -8.34 -7.24 0.98
N ILE A 76 -7.10 -7.56 0.64
CA ILE A 76 -6.72 -8.48 -0.43
C ILE A 76 -5.81 -9.54 0.16
N TYR A 77 -6.07 -10.81 -0.13
CA TYR A 77 -5.27 -11.95 0.31
C TYR A 77 -5.34 -13.08 -0.70
N GLN A 78 -4.41 -14.01 -0.60
CA GLN A 78 -4.42 -15.22 -1.41
C GLN A 78 -4.85 -16.42 -0.58
N THR A 79 -5.64 -17.30 -1.19
CA THR A 79 -6.01 -18.61 -0.65
C THR A 79 -5.86 -19.67 -1.75
N ASN A 80 -5.07 -20.70 -1.49
CA ASN A 80 -4.80 -21.76 -2.47
C ASN A 80 -4.38 -21.22 -3.86
N GLY A 81 -3.58 -20.15 -3.88
CA GLY A 81 -3.10 -19.51 -5.11
C GLY A 81 -4.10 -18.60 -5.85
N LYS A 82 -5.29 -18.39 -5.28
CA LYS A 82 -6.30 -17.46 -5.83
C LYS A 82 -6.34 -16.18 -4.99
N ASP A 83 -6.49 -15.05 -5.68
CA ASP A 83 -6.71 -13.77 -5.03
C ASP A 83 -8.18 -13.63 -4.61
N GLU A 84 -8.38 -13.25 -3.36
CA GLU A 84 -9.68 -12.99 -2.75
C GLU A 84 -9.65 -11.62 -2.09
N GLY A 85 -10.83 -11.01 -1.90
CA GLY A 85 -10.89 -9.70 -1.31
C GLY A 85 -12.21 -9.37 -0.64
N VAL A 86 -12.13 -8.45 0.31
CA VAL A 86 -13.27 -7.84 1.00
C VAL A 86 -13.09 -6.34 0.96
N SER A 87 -14.13 -5.62 0.54
CA SER A 87 -14.12 -4.16 0.55
C SER A 87 -15.35 -3.60 1.25
N GLY A 88 -15.21 -2.38 1.73
CA GLY A 88 -16.32 -1.64 2.33
C GLY A 88 -15.98 -0.18 2.54
N SER A 89 -16.96 0.58 3.01
CA SER A 89 -16.78 1.98 3.35
C SER A 89 -17.46 2.32 4.67
N VAL A 90 -16.96 3.34 5.33
CA VAL A 90 -17.57 3.98 6.50
C VAL A 90 -17.41 5.49 6.39
N ASP A 91 -18.29 6.20 7.04
CA ASP A 91 -18.24 7.65 7.23
C ASP A 91 -18.46 8.01 8.71
N SER A 92 -18.61 9.28 9.01
CA SER A 92 -18.81 9.77 10.38
C SER A 92 -20.12 9.32 11.01
N SER A 93 -21.12 8.82 10.23
CA SER A 93 -22.39 8.31 10.77
C SER A 93 -22.20 7.02 11.58
N ALA A 94 -21.11 6.28 11.31
CA ALA A 94 -20.72 5.10 12.08
C ALA A 94 -20.13 5.42 13.46
N GLY A 95 -20.08 6.70 13.85
CA GLY A 95 -19.44 7.21 15.06
C GLY A 95 -18.00 7.64 14.83
N ASN A 96 -17.43 8.38 15.80
CA ASN A 96 -16.06 8.88 15.68
C ASN A 96 -15.00 7.75 15.71
N ASN A 97 -15.31 6.65 16.40
CA ASN A 97 -14.48 5.46 16.47
C ASN A 97 -15.32 4.25 16.13
N THR A 98 -14.84 3.42 15.22
CA THR A 98 -15.53 2.20 14.81
C THR A 98 -14.57 1.09 14.48
N SER A 99 -15.06 -0.14 14.47
CA SER A 99 -14.31 -1.31 14.01
C SER A 99 -15.09 -2.06 12.93
N ARG A 100 -14.36 -2.71 12.06
CA ARG A 100 -14.90 -3.63 11.05
C ARG A 100 -14.15 -4.94 11.13
N GLU A 101 -14.90 -6.01 11.20
CA GLU A 101 -14.35 -7.36 11.10
C GLU A 101 -14.44 -7.81 9.64
N LEU A 102 -13.30 -8.12 9.05
CA LEU A 102 -13.16 -8.56 7.66
C LEU A 102 -12.87 -10.05 7.66
N LEU A 103 -13.86 -10.86 7.38
CA LEU A 103 -13.76 -12.32 7.40
C LEU A 103 -12.96 -12.82 6.20
N PHE A 104 -12.14 -13.84 6.42
CA PHE A 104 -11.48 -14.59 5.34
C PHE A 104 -12.39 -15.76 4.94
N GLY A 105 -13.40 -15.45 4.12
CA GLY A 105 -14.39 -16.41 3.71
C GLY A 105 -15.77 -15.79 3.54
N THR A 106 -16.77 -16.63 3.52
CA THR A 106 -18.17 -16.24 3.34
C THR A 106 -19.05 -16.82 4.45
N CYS A 107 -20.01 -16.02 4.92
CA CYS A 107 -21.04 -16.46 5.85
C CYS A 107 -22.40 -16.28 5.20
N SER A 108 -23.22 -17.33 5.22
CA SER A 108 -24.61 -17.31 4.75
C SER A 108 -25.50 -18.08 5.71
N SER A 109 -26.62 -17.48 6.10
CA SER A 109 -27.62 -18.10 6.99
C SER A 109 -27.02 -18.69 8.29
N GLY A 110 -26.04 -17.99 8.87
CA GLY A 110 -25.38 -18.42 10.12
C GLY A 110 -24.27 -19.46 9.94
N VAL A 111 -24.06 -19.96 8.72
CA VAL A 111 -22.97 -20.90 8.41
C VAL A 111 -21.83 -20.16 7.74
N CYS A 112 -20.64 -20.22 8.36
CA CYS A 112 -19.43 -19.60 7.81
C CYS A 112 -18.49 -20.65 7.22
N ARG A 113 -18.00 -20.37 6.01
CA ARG A 113 -16.94 -21.13 5.34
C ARG A 113 -15.70 -20.26 5.28
N TYR A 114 -14.65 -20.65 6.00
CA TYR A 114 -13.40 -19.91 6.07
C TYR A 114 -12.40 -20.44 5.04
N HIS A 115 -11.68 -19.53 4.41
CA HIS A 115 -10.58 -19.85 3.52
C HIS A 115 -9.38 -20.38 4.31
N GLN A 116 -8.64 -21.29 3.70
CA GLN A 116 -7.44 -21.92 4.26
C GLN A 116 -6.21 -21.46 3.47
N ASN A 117 -5.00 -21.74 3.98
CA ASN A 117 -3.73 -21.45 3.30
C ASN A 117 -3.62 -19.97 2.88
N LEU A 118 -3.91 -19.08 3.83
CA LEU A 118 -3.88 -17.65 3.61
C LEU A 118 -2.44 -17.15 3.42
N SER A 119 -2.23 -16.30 2.42
CA SER A 119 -0.94 -15.68 2.13
C SER A 119 -1.10 -14.30 1.49
N SER A 120 0.00 -13.58 1.30
CA SER A 120 0.07 -12.31 0.56
C SER A 120 -0.96 -11.26 0.99
N MET A 121 -1.23 -11.20 2.30
CA MET A 121 -2.30 -10.36 2.85
C MET A 121 -1.90 -8.90 2.93
N LYS A 122 -2.76 -8.03 2.40
CA LYS A 122 -2.62 -6.57 2.48
C LYS A 122 -3.97 -5.89 2.68
N VAL A 123 -3.95 -4.78 3.41
CA VAL A 123 -5.10 -3.89 3.56
C VAL A 123 -4.74 -2.54 2.97
N GLU A 124 -5.59 -2.03 2.12
CA GLU A 124 -5.50 -0.68 1.57
C GLU A 124 -6.68 0.14 2.13
N VAL A 125 -6.36 1.32 2.66
CA VAL A 125 -7.38 2.22 3.21
C VAL A 125 -7.22 3.59 2.57
N ILE A 126 -8.26 4.04 1.90
CA ILE A 126 -8.36 5.36 1.28
C ILE A 126 -9.27 6.22 2.16
N THR A 127 -8.76 7.34 2.61
CA THR A 127 -9.50 8.32 3.41
C THR A 127 -9.70 9.59 2.60
N GLU A 128 -10.93 10.01 2.40
CA GLU A 128 -11.30 11.33 1.91
C GLU A 128 -11.61 12.23 3.10
N LEU A 129 -10.79 13.23 3.32
CA LEU A 129 -10.98 14.20 4.41
C LEU A 129 -12.06 15.23 4.04
N LEU A 130 -12.60 15.92 5.04
CA LEU A 130 -13.62 16.96 4.84
C LEU A 130 -13.16 18.11 3.93
N ASN A 131 -11.85 18.37 3.87
CA ASN A 131 -11.26 19.37 2.97
C ASN A 131 -11.02 18.84 1.53
N GLY A 132 -11.57 17.68 1.17
CA GLY A 132 -11.43 17.05 -0.14
C GLY A 132 -10.10 16.32 -0.38
N ARG A 133 -9.12 16.43 0.54
CA ARG A 133 -7.84 15.74 0.40
C ARG A 133 -8.02 14.23 0.59
N LYS A 134 -7.45 13.45 -0.34
CA LYS A 134 -7.43 11.99 -0.25
C LYS A 134 -6.06 11.51 0.24
N THR A 135 -6.07 10.54 1.14
CA THR A 135 -4.87 9.85 1.63
C THR A 135 -5.05 8.35 1.50
N MET A 136 -3.99 7.66 1.16
CA MET A 136 -3.97 6.19 1.10
C MET A 136 -2.97 5.65 2.11
N ARG A 137 -3.36 4.63 2.86
CA ARG A 137 -2.49 3.84 3.73
C ARG A 137 -2.58 2.37 3.33
N ARG A 138 -1.44 1.70 3.35
CA ARG A 138 -1.32 0.28 3.01
C ARG A 138 -0.62 -0.46 4.15
N PHE A 139 -1.22 -1.55 4.58
CA PHE A 139 -0.71 -2.42 5.64
C PHE A 139 -0.45 -3.81 5.07
N ARG A 140 0.72 -4.37 5.31
CA ARG A 140 0.99 -5.79 5.10
C ARG A 140 0.71 -6.52 6.39
N VAL A 141 -0.08 -7.58 6.33
CA VAL A 141 -0.44 -8.42 7.47
C VAL A 141 0.30 -9.74 7.32
N ARG A 142 1.01 -10.14 8.38
CA ARG A 142 1.67 -11.45 8.43
C ARG A 142 0.66 -12.48 8.92
N VAL A 143 0.51 -13.57 8.19
CA VAL A 143 -0.38 -14.71 8.49
C VAL A 143 0.43 -15.89 9.02
#